data_31a616b895447a2fea393134039d919a
#
_entry.id   31a616b895447a2fea393134039d919a
#
_cell.length_a   1.000
_cell.length_b   1.000
_cell.length_c   1.000
_cell.angle_alpha   90.00
_cell.angle_beta   90.00
_cell.angle_gamma   90.00
#
_symmetry.space_group_name_H-M   'P 1'
#
loop_
_entity.id
_entity.type
_entity.pdbx_description
1 polymer ?
#
loop_
_entity_poly.entity_id
_entity_poly.type
_entity_poly.pdbx_seq_one_letter_code
_entity_poly.pdbx_strand_id
1 'polypeptide(L)'
;MAGIRYFVEVLVTCDENFTVIRDAAIDVKDGQITWVGKEKEAPATLKKEIRINGLVMPGLINAHAHTPMTLLRGGGDGLPLMRWLTEVMWPREGRMTPSDAYWGMTLGSAEMLSSGITTTCEMYIHEEQLVEAATNAGIRIVMTPGILSALHADSNQSALLRIDEVADFHRLYNNPKKGVTVGFGPHSAYDLGLAICAEVATAARDLDALLHIHIAETANEGSELERLHGGLSTVRILGESTVFGGKVLAAHSVWLTRDDMAFYADYGVAVAHCPLSNMKLGSGVADIKTMRELGITVALGTDGPASNDSLDLWQ
;
A
#
# COMPACT_ATOMS: atom_id res chain seq x y z
N MET A 1 10.26 -21.52 -20.74
CA MET A 1 11.73 -21.32 -20.47
C MET A 1 12.24 -22.43 -19.58
N ALA A 2 13.55 -22.76 -19.61
CA ALA A 2 14.12 -23.71 -18.67
C ALA A 2 14.00 -23.16 -17.24
N GLY A 3 13.62 -24.02 -16.29
CA GLY A 3 13.53 -23.61 -14.89
C GLY A 3 14.92 -23.36 -14.28
N ILE A 4 14.97 -22.61 -13.20
CA ILE A 4 16.18 -22.33 -12.42
C ILE A 4 15.99 -22.95 -11.05
N ARG A 5 17.04 -23.64 -10.54
CA ARG A 5 17.13 -24.09 -9.15
C ARG A 5 18.11 -23.19 -8.41
N TYR A 6 17.66 -22.62 -7.30
CA TYR A 6 18.50 -21.91 -6.36
C TYR A 6 18.78 -22.83 -5.17
N PHE A 7 20.07 -23.09 -4.90
CA PHE A 7 20.51 -23.69 -3.65
C PHE A 7 20.86 -22.58 -2.68
N VAL A 8 20.32 -22.63 -1.47
CA VAL A 8 20.48 -21.58 -0.47
C VAL A 8 20.89 -22.17 0.88
N GLU A 9 21.81 -21.52 1.55
CA GLU A 9 22.32 -21.99 2.85
C GLU A 9 21.22 -21.99 3.91
N VAL A 10 20.44 -20.90 3.98
CA VAL A 10 19.32 -20.76 4.90
C VAL A 10 18.14 -20.13 4.16
N LEU A 11 17.00 -20.80 4.18
CA LEU A 11 15.73 -20.28 3.69
C LEU A 11 14.78 -20.02 4.85
N VAL A 12 14.30 -18.78 4.97
CA VAL A 12 13.18 -18.40 5.85
C VAL A 12 11.94 -18.28 4.99
N THR A 13 10.94 -19.14 5.20
CA THR A 13 9.78 -19.21 4.31
C THR A 13 8.76 -18.09 4.60
N CYS A 14 8.80 -17.50 5.78
CA CYS A 14 7.80 -16.54 6.28
C CYS A 14 6.36 -17.10 6.21
N ASP A 15 6.21 -18.41 6.33
CA ASP A 15 4.91 -19.05 6.47
C ASP A 15 4.36 -18.90 7.91
N GLU A 16 3.14 -19.38 8.16
CA GLU A 16 2.48 -19.31 9.47
C GLU A 16 3.29 -19.96 10.61
N ASN A 17 4.16 -20.93 10.28
CA ASN A 17 5.01 -21.64 11.22
C ASN A 17 6.41 -21.04 11.37
N PHE A 18 6.72 -19.96 10.66
CA PHE A 18 8.07 -19.38 10.59
C PHE A 18 9.13 -20.41 10.24
N THR A 19 8.84 -21.27 9.25
CA THR A 19 9.70 -22.39 8.88
C THR A 19 11.06 -21.91 8.40
N VAL A 20 12.13 -22.50 8.93
CA VAL A 20 13.52 -22.26 8.51
C VAL A 20 14.09 -23.56 7.96
N ILE A 21 14.54 -23.55 6.71
CA ILE A 21 15.13 -24.71 6.03
C ILE A 21 16.62 -24.43 5.79
N ARG A 22 17.50 -25.25 6.38
CA ARG A 22 18.94 -25.22 6.08
C ARG A 22 19.25 -26.14 4.91
N ASP A 23 20.26 -25.78 4.11
CA ASP A 23 20.63 -26.49 2.88
C ASP A 23 19.39 -26.69 1.99
N ALA A 24 18.72 -25.58 1.68
CA ALA A 24 17.47 -25.59 0.95
C ALA A 24 17.68 -25.47 -0.56
N ALA A 25 16.66 -25.88 -1.32
CA ALA A 25 16.57 -25.59 -2.73
C ALA A 25 15.19 -25.00 -3.08
N ILE A 26 15.19 -24.07 -4.03
CA ILE A 26 14.01 -23.41 -4.56
C ILE A 26 14.02 -23.57 -6.08
N ASP A 27 12.96 -24.16 -6.63
CA ASP A 27 12.76 -24.28 -8.07
C ASP A 27 11.84 -23.18 -8.57
N VAL A 28 12.31 -22.41 -9.53
CA VAL A 28 11.55 -21.35 -10.19
C VAL A 28 11.41 -21.66 -11.68
N LYS A 29 10.19 -21.59 -12.18
CA LYS A 29 9.87 -21.71 -13.60
C LYS A 29 8.83 -20.69 -14.00
N ASP A 30 9.08 -19.97 -15.09
CA ASP A 30 8.18 -18.96 -15.64
C ASP A 30 7.71 -17.91 -14.59
N GLY A 31 8.66 -17.50 -13.70
CA GLY A 31 8.40 -16.53 -12.63
C GLY A 31 7.64 -17.09 -11.42
N GLN A 32 7.36 -18.39 -11.37
CA GLN A 32 6.66 -19.04 -10.27
C GLN A 32 7.57 -20.00 -9.53
N ILE A 33 7.47 -20.05 -8.19
CA ILE A 33 8.09 -21.06 -7.37
C ILE A 33 7.30 -22.37 -7.59
N THR A 34 7.98 -23.42 -8.06
CA THR A 34 7.36 -24.71 -8.37
C THR A 34 7.68 -25.78 -7.35
N TRP A 35 8.74 -25.59 -6.56
CA TRP A 35 9.14 -26.49 -5.47
C TRP A 35 10.03 -25.76 -4.46
N VAL A 36 9.90 -26.13 -3.19
CA VAL A 36 10.73 -25.65 -2.06
C VAL A 36 10.93 -26.80 -1.09
N GLY A 37 12.16 -26.98 -0.60
CA GLY A 37 12.48 -27.99 0.40
C GLY A 37 13.98 -28.13 0.63
N LYS A 38 14.40 -29.22 1.30
CA LYS A 38 15.82 -29.50 1.51
C LYS A 38 16.50 -29.92 0.18
N GLU A 39 17.71 -29.45 -0.05
CA GLU A 39 18.50 -29.76 -1.26
C GLU A 39 18.50 -31.26 -1.60
N LYS A 40 18.75 -32.14 -0.60
CA LYS A 40 18.78 -33.59 -0.77
C LYS A 40 17.46 -34.25 -1.18
N GLU A 41 16.35 -33.52 -1.03
CA GLU A 41 14.98 -33.99 -1.35
C GLU A 41 14.50 -33.40 -2.69
N ALA A 42 15.34 -32.55 -3.30
CA ALA A 42 14.96 -31.86 -4.53
C ALA A 42 14.77 -32.85 -5.70
N PRO A 43 13.69 -32.74 -6.49
CA PRO A 43 13.41 -33.58 -7.64
C PRO A 43 14.57 -33.52 -8.65
N ALA A 44 14.92 -34.67 -9.28
CA ALA A 44 15.87 -34.66 -10.38
C ALA A 44 15.36 -33.80 -11.53
N THR A 45 16.15 -32.83 -11.98
CA THR A 45 15.75 -31.93 -13.05
C THR A 45 16.95 -31.36 -13.81
N LEU A 46 16.76 -31.06 -15.10
CA LEU A 46 17.75 -30.43 -15.98
C LEU A 46 17.61 -28.88 -15.91
N LYS A 47 17.63 -28.30 -14.72
CA LYS A 47 17.49 -26.86 -14.53
C LYS A 47 18.86 -26.19 -14.44
N LYS A 48 18.92 -24.90 -14.80
CA LYS A 48 20.07 -24.07 -14.45
C LYS A 48 20.16 -23.99 -12.92
N GLU A 49 21.34 -24.17 -12.37
CA GLU A 49 21.60 -24.14 -10.94
C GLU A 49 22.35 -22.88 -10.54
N ILE A 50 21.95 -22.27 -9.44
CA ILE A 50 22.59 -21.08 -8.84
C ILE A 50 22.73 -21.36 -7.35
N ARG A 51 23.94 -21.17 -6.78
CA ARG A 51 24.16 -21.19 -5.33
C ARG A 51 24.20 -19.79 -4.76
N ILE A 52 23.49 -19.62 -3.64
CA ILE A 52 23.45 -18.39 -2.85
C ILE A 52 23.97 -18.73 -1.45
N ASN A 53 25.09 -18.15 -1.08
CA ASN A 53 25.63 -18.25 0.27
C ASN A 53 24.96 -17.17 1.12
N GLY A 54 24.26 -17.60 2.17
CA GLY A 54 23.57 -16.72 3.09
C GLY A 54 22.08 -17.06 3.26
N LEU A 55 21.31 -16.07 3.72
CA LEU A 55 19.90 -16.20 4.00
C LEU A 55 19.06 -15.70 2.83
N VAL A 56 18.05 -16.48 2.46
CA VAL A 56 17.01 -16.07 1.48
C VAL A 56 15.64 -16.07 2.18
N MET A 57 14.85 -15.09 1.88
CA MET A 57 13.47 -14.93 2.35
C MET A 57 12.60 -14.35 1.23
N PRO A 58 11.27 -14.42 1.33
CA PRO A 58 10.39 -13.68 0.42
C PRO A 58 10.75 -12.19 0.40
N GLY A 59 10.62 -11.56 -0.77
CA GLY A 59 10.82 -10.12 -0.88
C GLY A 59 9.81 -9.35 -0.03
N LEU A 60 10.23 -8.22 0.52
CA LEU A 60 9.39 -7.36 1.33
C LEU A 60 8.23 -6.77 0.50
N ILE A 61 7.13 -6.49 1.19
CA ILE A 61 5.94 -5.82 0.64
C ILE A 61 5.79 -4.48 1.32
N ASN A 62 5.87 -3.39 0.55
CA ASN A 62 5.52 -2.05 1.00
C ASN A 62 4.01 -1.87 0.87
N ALA A 63 3.29 -1.92 1.99
CA ALA A 63 1.83 -1.95 1.97
C ALA A 63 1.17 -0.58 1.76
N HIS A 64 1.92 0.51 1.83
CA HIS A 64 1.43 1.87 1.58
C HIS A 64 2.59 2.76 1.16
N ALA A 65 2.46 3.37 -0.02
CA ALA A 65 3.44 4.29 -0.56
C ALA A 65 2.83 5.34 -1.49
N HIS A 66 3.57 6.44 -1.63
CA HIS A 66 3.40 7.50 -2.61
C HIS A 66 4.74 7.69 -3.32
N THR A 67 5.18 6.64 -4.02
CA THR A 67 6.55 6.52 -4.53
C THR A 67 7.02 7.69 -5.39
N PRO A 68 6.19 8.32 -6.27
CA PRO A 68 6.64 9.50 -7.03
C PRO A 68 7.05 10.71 -6.18
N MET A 69 6.68 10.76 -4.90
CA MET A 69 7.17 11.77 -3.95
C MET A 69 8.68 11.69 -3.69
N THR A 70 9.42 10.74 -4.28
CA THR A 70 10.90 10.79 -4.35
C THR A 70 11.40 12.12 -4.90
N LEU A 71 10.65 12.74 -5.81
CA LEU A 71 10.95 14.06 -6.37
C LEU A 71 10.62 15.22 -5.43
N LEU A 72 9.86 14.95 -4.36
CA LEU A 72 9.39 15.95 -3.37
C LEU A 72 10.06 15.81 -2.00
N ARG A 73 11.04 14.90 -1.88
CA ARG A 73 11.75 14.57 -0.65
C ARG A 73 12.28 15.82 0.06
N GLY A 74 12.16 15.87 1.40
CA GLY A 74 12.57 17.02 2.21
C GLY A 74 11.64 18.23 2.10
N GLY A 75 10.51 18.12 1.38
CA GLY A 75 9.55 19.19 1.24
C GLY A 75 8.63 19.34 2.45
N GLY A 76 8.62 20.53 3.10
CA GLY A 76 7.70 20.82 4.20
C GLY A 76 8.06 20.20 5.54
N ASP A 77 9.32 19.88 5.79
CA ASP A 77 9.78 19.34 7.05
C ASP A 77 9.36 20.21 8.25
N GLY A 78 8.89 19.54 9.31
CA GLY A 78 8.45 20.19 10.54
C GLY A 78 7.02 20.76 10.51
N LEU A 79 6.27 20.57 9.44
CA LEU A 79 4.87 20.96 9.37
C LEU A 79 3.96 19.81 9.83
N PRO A 80 2.88 20.09 10.58
CA PRO A 80 1.84 19.10 10.86
C PRO A 80 1.06 18.76 9.58
N LEU A 81 0.48 17.54 9.54
CA LEU A 81 -0.12 16.93 8.35
C LEU A 81 -0.95 17.89 7.48
N MET A 82 -1.96 18.55 8.04
CA MET A 82 -2.87 19.39 7.22
C MET A 82 -2.16 20.57 6.57
N ARG A 83 -1.21 21.21 7.29
CA ARG A 83 -0.41 22.29 6.72
C ARG A 83 0.59 21.76 5.69
N TRP A 84 1.20 20.60 5.98
CA TRP A 84 2.09 19.91 5.06
C TRP A 84 1.39 19.58 3.73
N LEU A 85 0.17 19.03 3.79
CA LEU A 85 -0.66 18.75 2.61
C LEU A 85 -1.02 20.01 1.84
N THR A 86 -1.68 20.98 2.52
CA THR A 86 -2.32 22.12 1.84
C THR A 86 -1.32 23.20 1.41
N GLU A 87 -0.25 23.42 2.17
CA GLU A 87 0.72 24.48 1.88
C GLU A 87 1.88 24.00 1.01
N VAL A 88 2.18 22.70 1.00
CA VAL A 88 3.38 22.19 0.34
C VAL A 88 3.11 21.07 -0.66
N MET A 89 2.46 19.96 -0.25
CA MET A 89 2.36 18.78 -1.11
C MET A 89 1.36 18.97 -2.24
N TRP A 90 0.09 19.23 -1.97
CA TRP A 90 -0.92 19.40 -3.01
C TRP A 90 -0.57 20.49 -4.04
N PRO A 91 -0.02 21.67 -3.67
CA PRO A 91 0.46 22.64 -4.64
C PRO A 91 1.63 22.16 -5.53
N ARG A 92 2.46 21.24 -5.04
CA ARG A 92 3.56 20.64 -5.82
C ARG A 92 3.06 19.49 -6.69
N GLU A 93 2.26 18.62 -6.15
CA GLU A 93 1.65 17.49 -6.86
C GLU A 93 0.76 17.95 -8.01
N GLY A 94 -0.02 19.04 -7.81
CA GLY A 94 -0.81 19.65 -8.87
C GLY A 94 0.01 20.23 -10.05
N ARG A 95 1.35 20.26 -9.93
CA ARG A 95 2.28 20.66 -11.01
C ARG A 95 3.04 19.48 -11.58
N MET A 96 2.94 18.31 -10.97
CA MET A 96 3.61 17.12 -11.50
C MET A 96 3.02 16.73 -12.84
N THR A 97 3.90 16.48 -13.77
CA THR A 97 3.53 15.96 -15.09
C THR A 97 3.53 14.43 -15.08
N PRO A 98 2.88 13.78 -16.05
CA PRO A 98 2.99 12.32 -16.24
C PRO A 98 4.44 11.84 -16.33
N SER A 99 5.34 12.62 -16.93
CA SER A 99 6.77 12.32 -17.01
C SER A 99 7.45 12.37 -15.63
N ASP A 100 7.10 13.34 -14.80
CA ASP A 100 7.63 13.43 -13.43
C ASP A 100 7.19 12.21 -12.60
N ALA A 101 5.92 11.84 -12.69
CA ALA A 101 5.38 10.66 -12.02
C ALA A 101 6.10 9.36 -12.45
N TYR A 102 6.35 9.19 -13.76
CA TYR A 102 7.11 8.06 -14.30
C TYR A 102 8.54 8.00 -13.72
N TRP A 103 9.27 9.11 -13.73
CA TRP A 103 10.66 9.13 -13.25
C TRP A 103 10.73 9.04 -11.73
N GLY A 104 9.79 9.66 -11.00
CA GLY A 104 9.68 9.51 -9.56
C GLY A 104 9.42 8.06 -9.15
N MET A 105 8.48 7.39 -9.83
CA MET A 105 8.21 5.96 -9.63
C MET A 105 9.41 5.09 -10.00
N THR A 106 10.12 5.41 -11.09
CA THR A 106 11.32 4.67 -11.52
C THR A 106 12.43 4.75 -10.48
N LEU A 107 12.71 5.94 -9.96
CA LEU A 107 13.72 6.16 -8.91
C LEU A 107 13.34 5.42 -7.63
N GLY A 108 12.10 5.58 -7.16
CA GLY A 108 11.63 4.90 -5.95
C GLY A 108 11.59 3.38 -6.10
N SER A 109 11.25 2.85 -7.28
CA SER A 109 11.35 1.41 -7.55
C SER A 109 12.78 0.89 -7.42
N ALA A 110 13.78 1.66 -7.87
CA ALA A 110 15.19 1.30 -7.71
C ALA A 110 15.61 1.30 -6.23
N GLU A 111 15.17 2.29 -5.45
CA GLU A 111 15.40 2.34 -3.99
C GLU A 111 14.76 1.14 -3.29
N MET A 112 13.49 0.86 -3.56
CA MET A 112 12.76 -0.28 -2.99
C MET A 112 13.40 -1.63 -3.34
N LEU A 113 13.75 -1.86 -4.59
CA LEU A 113 14.40 -3.10 -5.01
C LEU A 113 15.78 -3.27 -4.36
N SER A 114 16.55 -2.18 -4.17
CA SER A 114 17.85 -2.24 -3.51
C SER A 114 17.75 -2.58 -2.02
N SER A 115 16.61 -2.28 -1.36
CA SER A 115 16.32 -2.65 0.02
C SER A 115 15.53 -3.97 0.17
N GLY A 116 15.30 -4.68 -0.96
CA GLY A 116 14.63 -5.99 -0.96
C GLY A 116 13.10 -5.93 -1.01
N ILE A 117 12.50 -4.79 -1.26
CA ILE A 117 11.07 -4.65 -1.50
C ILE A 117 10.77 -5.06 -2.93
N THR A 118 9.88 -6.02 -3.12
CA THR A 118 9.52 -6.59 -4.43
C THR A 118 8.08 -6.33 -4.85
N THR A 119 7.29 -5.76 -3.94
CA THR A 119 5.89 -5.37 -4.18
C THR A 119 5.61 -4.07 -3.44
N THR A 120 4.93 -3.14 -4.09
CA THR A 120 4.48 -1.89 -3.49
C THR A 120 2.98 -1.69 -3.70
N CYS A 121 2.29 -1.14 -2.70
CA CYS A 121 0.92 -0.68 -2.79
C CYS A 121 0.92 0.84 -2.89
N GLU A 122 0.58 1.35 -4.06
CA GLU A 122 0.68 2.76 -4.44
C GLU A 122 -0.68 3.45 -4.42
N MET A 123 -0.80 4.53 -3.67
CA MET A 123 -1.91 5.46 -3.80
C MET A 123 -1.38 6.77 -4.41
N TYR A 124 -1.58 6.97 -5.70
CA TYR A 124 -1.07 8.16 -6.36
C TYR A 124 -1.85 8.52 -7.64
N ILE A 125 -1.41 9.59 -8.31
CA ILE A 125 -1.95 10.11 -9.57
C ILE A 125 -1.05 9.69 -10.75
N HIS A 126 -1.55 9.83 -11.99
CA HIS A 126 -0.87 9.40 -13.22
C HIS A 126 -0.58 7.89 -13.24
N GLU A 127 -1.59 7.12 -12.89
CA GLU A 127 -1.53 5.67 -12.67
C GLU A 127 -0.96 4.87 -13.84
N GLU A 128 -1.21 5.27 -15.08
CA GLU A 128 -0.66 4.61 -16.26
C GLU A 128 0.87 4.66 -16.27
N GLN A 129 1.44 5.83 -15.97
CA GLN A 129 2.87 6.04 -15.90
C GLN A 129 3.52 5.30 -14.74
N LEU A 130 2.81 5.18 -13.61
CA LEU A 130 3.29 4.42 -12.46
C LEU A 130 3.34 2.93 -12.77
N VAL A 131 2.29 2.39 -13.38
CA VAL A 131 2.25 0.98 -13.81
C VAL A 131 3.33 0.68 -14.84
N GLU A 132 3.53 1.58 -15.81
CA GLU A 132 4.59 1.45 -16.81
C GLU A 132 5.97 1.45 -16.14
N ALA A 133 6.27 2.42 -15.27
CA ALA A 133 7.55 2.54 -14.57
C ALA A 133 7.84 1.32 -13.67
N ALA A 134 6.85 0.88 -12.87
CA ALA A 134 6.96 -0.29 -12.02
C ALA A 134 7.22 -1.58 -12.82
N THR A 135 6.49 -1.75 -13.93
CA THR A 135 6.66 -2.91 -14.82
C THR A 135 8.04 -2.92 -15.46
N ASN A 136 8.52 -1.76 -15.92
CA ASN A 136 9.87 -1.60 -16.51
C ASN A 136 10.98 -1.84 -15.48
N ALA A 137 10.77 -1.43 -14.21
CA ALA A 137 11.69 -1.70 -13.12
C ALA A 137 11.67 -3.17 -12.65
N GLY A 138 10.58 -3.90 -12.93
CA GLY A 138 10.40 -5.28 -12.51
C GLY A 138 9.87 -5.46 -11.09
N ILE A 139 9.32 -4.43 -10.46
CA ILE A 139 8.62 -4.50 -9.17
C ILE A 139 7.12 -4.77 -9.40
N ARG A 140 6.50 -5.52 -8.50
CA ARG A 140 5.03 -5.69 -8.52
C ARG A 140 4.36 -4.47 -7.94
N ILE A 141 3.23 -4.08 -8.52
CA ILE A 141 2.46 -2.92 -8.08
C ILE A 141 1.00 -3.30 -7.79
N VAL A 142 0.51 -2.89 -6.63
CA VAL A 142 -0.91 -2.77 -6.33
C VAL A 142 -1.24 -1.28 -6.49
N MET A 143 -1.75 -0.91 -7.65
CA MET A 143 -2.07 0.49 -7.97
C MET A 143 -3.48 0.81 -7.49
N THR A 144 -3.59 1.75 -6.59
CA THR A 144 -4.87 2.31 -6.12
C THR A 144 -4.93 3.78 -6.52
N PRO A 145 -5.40 4.10 -7.75
CA PRO A 145 -5.43 5.46 -8.26
C PRO A 145 -6.09 6.41 -7.27
N GLY A 146 -5.40 7.50 -6.97
CA GLY A 146 -5.84 8.48 -6.00
C GLY A 146 -7.10 9.22 -6.44
N ILE A 147 -8.10 9.27 -5.55
CA ILE A 147 -9.28 10.10 -5.67
C ILE A 147 -9.15 11.14 -4.56
N LEU A 148 -8.89 12.40 -4.95
CA LEU A 148 -8.61 13.53 -4.05
C LEU A 148 -9.41 14.74 -4.44
N SER A 149 -9.93 15.49 -3.47
CA SER A 149 -10.69 16.73 -3.72
C SER A 149 -9.84 17.81 -4.39
N ALA A 150 -8.58 17.94 -3.98
CA ALA A 150 -7.64 18.93 -4.50
C ALA A 150 -7.37 18.85 -6.01
N LEU A 151 -7.58 17.66 -6.61
CA LEU A 151 -7.39 17.43 -8.04
C LEU A 151 -8.69 17.53 -8.84
N HIS A 152 -9.81 17.57 -8.16
CA HIS A 152 -11.14 17.58 -8.76
C HIS A 152 -11.87 18.87 -8.34
N ALA A 153 -11.35 20.02 -8.83
CA ALA A 153 -11.94 21.32 -8.55
C ALA A 153 -13.46 21.30 -8.81
N ASP A 154 -14.20 21.59 -7.74
CA ASP A 154 -15.55 22.14 -7.72
C ASP A 154 -16.78 21.24 -7.78
N SER A 155 -16.78 19.91 -7.76
CA SER A 155 -18.04 19.20 -7.53
C SER A 155 -17.95 17.72 -7.18
N ASN A 156 -18.94 17.20 -6.43
CA ASN A 156 -19.21 15.77 -6.27
C ASN A 156 -19.28 15.03 -7.62
N GLN A 157 -19.67 15.73 -8.69
CA GLN A 157 -19.74 15.17 -10.05
C GLN A 157 -18.34 14.83 -10.59
N SER A 158 -17.31 15.62 -10.31
CA SER A 158 -15.94 15.33 -10.72
C SER A 158 -15.37 14.10 -9.99
N ALA A 159 -15.70 13.94 -8.70
CA ALA A 159 -15.30 12.75 -7.96
C ALA A 159 -15.99 11.47 -8.48
N LEU A 160 -17.29 11.54 -8.83
CA LEU A 160 -18.01 10.43 -9.43
C LEU A 160 -17.45 10.03 -10.81
N LEU A 161 -17.11 11.01 -11.66
CA LEU A 161 -16.43 10.76 -12.93
C LEU A 161 -15.07 10.06 -12.72
N ARG A 162 -14.33 10.47 -11.69
CA ARG A 162 -13.06 9.84 -11.35
C ARG A 162 -13.22 8.39 -10.91
N ILE A 163 -14.31 8.04 -10.21
CA ILE A 163 -14.63 6.64 -9.86
C ILE A 163 -14.79 5.79 -11.11
N ASP A 164 -15.51 6.28 -12.11
CA ASP A 164 -15.70 5.57 -13.38
C ASP A 164 -14.38 5.40 -14.14
N GLU A 165 -13.52 6.44 -14.18
CA GLU A 165 -12.18 6.36 -14.76
C GLU A 165 -11.31 5.30 -14.08
N VAL A 166 -11.34 5.24 -12.75
CA VAL A 166 -10.60 4.21 -11.99
C VAL A 166 -11.16 2.82 -12.25
N ALA A 167 -12.48 2.68 -12.37
CA ALA A 167 -13.11 1.40 -12.73
C ALA A 167 -12.71 0.95 -14.15
N ASP A 168 -12.62 1.87 -15.11
CA ASP A 168 -12.15 1.56 -16.47
C ASP A 168 -10.66 1.23 -16.47
N PHE A 169 -9.84 1.95 -15.70
CA PHE A 169 -8.43 1.64 -15.50
C PHE A 169 -8.26 0.23 -14.90
N HIS A 170 -9.06 -0.14 -13.89
CA HIS A 170 -9.07 -1.49 -13.34
C HIS A 170 -9.35 -2.53 -14.43
N ARG A 171 -10.37 -2.35 -15.26
CA ARG A 171 -10.73 -3.30 -16.35
C ARG A 171 -9.59 -3.49 -17.36
N LEU A 172 -8.82 -2.43 -17.63
CA LEU A 172 -7.76 -2.43 -18.64
C LEU A 172 -6.42 -2.97 -18.09
N TYR A 173 -6.04 -2.61 -16.85
CA TYR A 173 -4.70 -2.83 -16.33
C TYR A 173 -4.61 -3.94 -15.28
N ASN A 174 -5.72 -4.36 -14.64
CA ASN A 174 -5.67 -5.37 -13.59
C ASN A 174 -5.24 -6.73 -14.14
N ASN A 175 -3.98 -7.08 -13.94
CA ASN A 175 -3.37 -8.33 -14.37
C ASN A 175 -2.38 -8.85 -13.32
N PRO A 176 -2.86 -9.45 -12.22
CA PRO A 176 -2.00 -9.95 -11.14
C PRO A 176 -0.93 -10.96 -11.60
N LYS A 177 -1.22 -11.72 -12.67
CA LYS A 177 -0.26 -12.66 -13.27
C LYS A 177 0.96 -11.96 -13.88
N LYS A 178 0.80 -10.69 -14.27
CA LYS A 178 1.88 -9.83 -14.77
C LYS A 178 2.43 -8.88 -13.71
N GLY A 179 2.01 -9.03 -12.45
CA GLY A 179 2.49 -8.21 -11.33
C GLY A 179 1.78 -6.86 -11.19
N VAL A 180 0.64 -6.66 -11.84
CA VAL A 180 -0.18 -5.45 -11.73
C VAL A 180 -1.53 -5.80 -11.14
N THR A 181 -1.83 -5.30 -9.96
CA THR A 181 -3.16 -5.36 -9.34
C THR A 181 -3.70 -3.94 -9.26
N VAL A 182 -4.98 -3.74 -9.55
CA VAL A 182 -5.60 -2.41 -9.49
C VAL A 182 -6.71 -2.41 -8.45
N GLY A 183 -6.70 -1.42 -7.57
CA GLY A 183 -7.73 -1.14 -6.57
C GLY A 183 -8.24 0.28 -6.69
N PHE A 184 -8.84 0.79 -5.61
CA PHE A 184 -9.39 2.14 -5.50
C PHE A 184 -8.75 2.86 -4.33
N GLY A 185 -8.32 4.10 -4.54
CA GLY A 185 -7.62 4.93 -3.58
C GLY A 185 -8.38 6.20 -3.18
N PRO A 186 -9.55 6.12 -2.50
CA PRO A 186 -10.11 7.33 -1.90
C PRO A 186 -9.13 7.85 -0.85
N HIS A 187 -8.74 9.13 -0.97
CA HIS A 187 -7.70 9.67 -0.10
C HIS A 187 -8.08 9.48 1.39
N SER A 188 -9.18 10.07 1.80
CA SER A 188 -9.66 9.98 3.19
C SER A 188 -11.10 10.50 3.30
N ALA A 189 -11.74 10.23 4.44
CA ALA A 189 -13.06 10.76 4.73
C ALA A 189 -13.05 12.28 5.01
N TYR A 190 -11.97 12.82 5.58
CA TYR A 190 -11.84 14.27 5.82
C TYR A 190 -11.62 15.06 4.53
N ASP A 191 -11.10 14.45 3.48
CA ASP A 191 -10.90 15.07 2.18
C ASP A 191 -12.15 14.97 1.28
N LEU A 192 -12.71 13.77 1.14
CA LEU A 192 -13.77 13.48 0.16
C LEU A 192 -15.19 13.54 0.74
N GLY A 193 -15.30 13.44 2.06
CA GLY A 193 -16.57 13.24 2.71
C GLY A 193 -17.10 11.80 2.60
N LEU A 194 -18.04 11.48 3.48
CA LEU A 194 -18.57 10.13 3.66
C LEU A 194 -19.26 9.56 2.41
N ALA A 195 -20.06 10.38 1.74
CA ALA A 195 -20.85 9.94 0.58
C ALA A 195 -19.95 9.43 -0.56
N ILE A 196 -18.88 10.17 -0.89
CA ILE A 196 -17.94 9.78 -1.94
C ILE A 196 -17.16 8.54 -1.51
N CYS A 197 -16.71 8.43 -0.25
CA CYS A 197 -16.05 7.22 0.23
C CYS A 197 -16.94 5.98 0.10
N ALA A 198 -18.25 6.10 0.36
CA ALA A 198 -19.20 5.00 0.20
C ALA A 198 -19.41 4.60 -1.27
N GLU A 199 -19.47 5.56 -2.19
CA GLU A 199 -19.56 5.29 -3.63
C GLU A 199 -18.30 4.59 -4.15
N VAL A 200 -17.10 5.07 -3.78
CA VAL A 200 -15.83 4.42 -4.13
C VAL A 200 -15.78 2.99 -3.58
N ALA A 201 -16.21 2.78 -2.34
CA ALA A 201 -16.25 1.45 -1.74
C ALA A 201 -17.22 0.52 -2.45
N THR A 202 -18.33 1.05 -2.97
CA THR A 202 -19.29 0.27 -3.78
C THR A 202 -18.65 -0.14 -5.09
N ALA A 203 -18.02 0.77 -5.81
CA ALA A 203 -17.32 0.47 -7.06
C ALA A 203 -16.19 -0.57 -6.86
N ALA A 204 -15.44 -0.47 -5.75
CA ALA A 204 -14.40 -1.43 -5.40
C ALA A 204 -14.99 -2.83 -5.15
N ARG A 205 -16.10 -2.93 -4.42
CA ARG A 205 -16.79 -4.22 -4.18
C ARG A 205 -17.31 -4.86 -5.46
N ASP A 206 -17.92 -4.07 -6.34
CA ASP A 206 -18.48 -4.55 -7.61
C ASP A 206 -17.41 -5.19 -8.51
N LEU A 207 -16.15 -4.75 -8.36
CA LEU A 207 -15.00 -5.28 -9.10
C LEU A 207 -14.14 -6.26 -8.28
N ASP A 208 -14.56 -6.64 -7.07
CA ASP A 208 -13.77 -7.46 -6.11
C ASP A 208 -12.36 -6.87 -5.88
N ALA A 209 -12.22 -5.54 -5.97
CA ALA A 209 -10.98 -4.79 -5.87
C ALA A 209 -10.68 -4.34 -4.43
N LEU A 210 -9.42 -4.01 -4.16
CA LEU A 210 -8.97 -3.44 -2.91
C LEU A 210 -9.44 -1.98 -2.80
N LEU A 211 -9.96 -1.60 -1.65
CA LEU A 211 -10.11 -0.22 -1.20
C LEU A 211 -8.94 0.15 -0.31
N HIS A 212 -8.17 1.17 -0.65
CA HIS A 212 -7.02 1.65 0.09
C HIS A 212 -7.26 3.10 0.51
N ILE A 213 -7.24 3.41 1.81
CA ILE A 213 -7.71 4.69 2.35
C ILE A 213 -6.91 5.08 3.59
N HIS A 214 -6.63 6.39 3.81
CA HIS A 214 -6.06 6.90 5.06
C HIS A 214 -7.15 7.04 6.12
N ILE A 215 -6.92 6.46 7.30
CA ILE A 215 -7.88 6.51 8.41
C ILE A 215 -7.13 6.69 9.74
N ALA A 216 -7.62 7.61 10.55
CA ALA A 216 -7.17 7.83 11.93
C ALA A 216 -5.65 8.07 12.03
N GLU A 217 -5.09 8.81 11.08
CA GLU A 217 -3.67 9.16 11.06
C GLU A 217 -3.35 10.18 12.15
N THR A 218 -4.17 11.23 12.28
CA THR A 218 -4.01 12.27 13.31
C THR A 218 -5.21 12.37 14.24
N ALA A 219 -4.98 12.86 15.46
CA ALA A 219 -6.01 12.93 16.50
C ALA A 219 -7.26 13.74 16.11
N ASN A 220 -7.13 14.67 15.17
CA ASN A 220 -8.17 15.64 14.86
C ASN A 220 -8.72 15.53 13.44
N GLU A 221 -8.25 14.59 12.61
CA GLU A 221 -8.65 14.49 11.19
C GLU A 221 -10.15 14.24 11.02
N GLY A 222 -10.74 13.47 11.92
CA GLY A 222 -12.16 13.11 11.88
C GLY A 222 -13.10 14.06 12.65
N SER A 223 -12.58 15.07 13.33
CA SER A 223 -13.34 15.87 14.31
C SER A 223 -14.64 16.47 13.77
N GLU A 224 -14.64 16.95 12.54
CA GLU A 224 -15.87 17.53 11.93
C GLU A 224 -16.87 16.43 11.59
N LEU A 225 -16.43 15.32 11.02
CA LEU A 225 -17.25 14.17 10.69
C LEU A 225 -17.87 13.56 11.95
N GLU A 226 -17.10 13.40 13.00
CA GLU A 226 -17.52 12.89 14.31
C GLU A 226 -18.55 13.81 14.96
N ARG A 227 -18.31 15.12 14.93
CA ARG A 227 -19.25 16.13 15.42
C ARG A 227 -20.60 16.06 14.71
N LEU A 228 -20.61 15.87 13.40
CA LEU A 228 -21.82 15.76 12.58
C LEU A 228 -22.59 14.46 12.84
N HIS A 229 -21.90 13.40 13.32
CA HIS A 229 -22.49 12.09 13.58
C HIS A 229 -22.60 11.75 15.08
N GLY A 230 -22.85 12.79 15.90
CA GLY A 230 -23.15 12.58 17.33
C GLY A 230 -21.99 12.06 18.18
N GLY A 231 -20.75 12.25 17.73
CA GLY A 231 -19.53 11.83 18.43
C GLY A 231 -19.13 10.38 18.19
N LEU A 232 -19.70 9.71 17.19
CA LEU A 232 -19.20 8.41 16.73
C LEU A 232 -17.80 8.58 16.13
N SER A 233 -16.91 7.61 16.35
CA SER A 233 -15.58 7.63 15.73
C SER A 233 -15.67 7.55 14.20
N THR A 234 -14.69 8.14 13.51
CA THR A 234 -14.58 8.05 12.05
C THR A 234 -14.66 6.60 11.55
N VAL A 235 -14.05 5.66 12.27
CA VAL A 235 -14.09 4.22 11.95
C VAL A 235 -15.53 3.69 11.97
N ARG A 236 -16.30 4.01 13.00
CA ARG A 236 -17.70 3.59 13.11
C ARG A 236 -18.55 4.18 12.00
N ILE A 237 -18.38 5.46 11.74
CA ILE A 237 -19.12 6.18 10.69
C ILE A 237 -18.85 5.53 9.32
N LEU A 238 -17.60 5.27 8.97
CA LEU A 238 -17.22 4.64 7.72
C LEU A 238 -17.79 3.21 7.59
N GLY A 239 -17.72 2.43 8.66
CA GLY A 239 -18.25 1.06 8.65
C GLY A 239 -19.77 1.00 8.52
N GLU A 240 -20.50 1.83 9.27
CA GLU A 240 -21.96 1.95 9.17
C GLU A 240 -22.41 2.44 7.80
N SER A 241 -21.55 3.17 7.10
CA SER A 241 -21.77 3.63 5.72
C SER A 241 -21.27 2.64 4.66
N THR A 242 -21.08 1.39 5.03
CA THR A 242 -20.68 0.28 4.15
C THR A 242 -19.30 0.38 3.49
N VAL A 243 -18.45 1.31 3.93
CA VAL A 243 -17.09 1.47 3.38
C VAL A 243 -16.24 0.22 3.62
N PHE A 244 -16.45 -0.48 4.72
CA PHE A 244 -15.72 -1.70 5.07
C PHE A 244 -16.38 -3.00 4.55
N GLY A 245 -17.32 -2.92 3.62
CA GLY A 245 -18.04 -4.09 3.11
C GLY A 245 -17.25 -4.97 2.13
N GLY A 246 -16.00 -4.63 1.81
CA GLY A 246 -15.12 -5.35 0.87
C GLY A 246 -13.72 -5.55 1.43
N LYS A 247 -12.74 -5.68 0.53
CA LYS A 247 -11.32 -5.75 0.87
C LYS A 247 -10.81 -4.36 1.19
N VAL A 248 -10.43 -4.08 2.42
CA VAL A 248 -9.99 -2.74 2.85
C VAL A 248 -8.60 -2.77 3.46
N LEU A 249 -7.76 -1.85 3.03
CA LEU A 249 -6.46 -1.53 3.61
C LEU A 249 -6.50 -0.09 4.14
N ALA A 250 -6.48 0.05 5.45
CA ALA A 250 -6.44 1.33 6.14
C ALA A 250 -4.99 1.74 6.40
N ALA A 251 -4.54 2.84 5.80
CA ALA A 251 -3.22 3.39 6.08
C ALA A 251 -3.22 4.14 7.41
N HIS A 252 -2.08 4.09 8.12
CA HIS A 252 -1.76 4.69 9.41
C HIS A 252 -2.48 4.09 10.60
N SER A 253 -3.78 4.32 10.77
CA SER A 253 -4.59 3.77 11.88
C SER A 253 -3.98 4.03 13.26
N VAL A 254 -3.48 5.26 13.49
CA VAL A 254 -2.77 5.66 14.72
C VAL A 254 -3.72 5.87 15.88
N TRP A 255 -4.82 6.60 15.64
CA TRP A 255 -5.75 7.06 16.67
C TRP A 255 -7.02 6.20 16.73
N LEU A 256 -6.84 4.89 16.91
CA LEU A 256 -7.93 3.93 17.09
C LEU A 256 -8.17 3.66 18.58
N THR A 257 -9.43 3.66 18.98
CA THR A 257 -9.83 3.09 20.26
C THR A 257 -9.82 1.56 20.18
N ARG A 258 -9.88 0.87 21.32
CA ARG A 258 -10.00 -0.59 21.35
C ARG A 258 -11.29 -1.07 20.66
N ASP A 259 -12.38 -0.31 20.78
CA ASP A 259 -13.65 -0.61 20.13
C ASP A 259 -13.56 -0.44 18.62
N ASP A 260 -12.82 0.55 18.12
CA ASP A 260 -12.52 0.71 16.68
C ASP A 260 -11.70 -0.45 16.13
N MET A 261 -10.70 -0.91 16.91
CA MET A 261 -9.88 -2.06 16.52
C MET A 261 -10.73 -3.34 16.49
N ALA A 262 -11.62 -3.56 17.46
CA ALA A 262 -12.54 -4.69 17.44
C ALA A 262 -13.45 -4.63 16.20
N PHE A 263 -13.92 -3.45 15.86
CA PHE A 263 -14.72 -3.23 14.66
C PHE A 263 -13.95 -3.53 13.37
N TYR A 264 -12.67 -3.13 13.29
CA TYR A 264 -11.79 -3.52 12.17
C TYR A 264 -11.64 -5.04 12.06
N ALA A 265 -11.46 -5.73 13.18
CA ALA A 265 -11.35 -7.19 13.19
C ALA A 265 -12.62 -7.87 12.67
N ASP A 266 -13.81 -7.38 13.08
CA ASP A 266 -15.10 -7.90 12.63
C ASP A 266 -15.32 -7.73 11.12
N TYR A 267 -14.81 -6.65 10.54
CA TYR A 267 -14.91 -6.37 9.11
C TYR A 267 -13.73 -6.88 8.29
N GLY A 268 -12.70 -7.45 8.93
CA GLY A 268 -11.50 -7.91 8.24
C GLY A 268 -10.66 -6.79 7.60
N VAL A 269 -10.71 -5.57 8.16
CA VAL A 269 -9.90 -4.43 7.70
C VAL A 269 -8.44 -4.71 8.02
N ALA A 270 -7.57 -4.62 7.01
CA ALA A 270 -6.12 -4.68 7.19
C ALA A 270 -5.54 -3.28 7.39
N VAL A 271 -4.40 -3.21 8.10
CA VAL A 271 -3.72 -1.94 8.41
C VAL A 271 -2.35 -1.89 7.75
N ALA A 272 -2.04 -0.80 7.06
CA ALA A 272 -0.69 -0.45 6.64
C ALA A 272 -0.09 0.53 7.66
N HIS A 273 0.77 0.01 8.54
CA HIS A 273 1.46 0.81 9.57
C HIS A 273 2.66 1.52 8.98
N CYS A 274 2.69 2.86 9.10
CA CYS A 274 3.72 3.73 8.54
C CYS A 274 4.50 4.46 9.66
N PRO A 275 5.32 3.74 10.46
CA PRO A 275 5.87 4.29 11.70
C PRO A 275 6.77 5.50 11.48
N LEU A 276 7.60 5.50 10.45
CA LEU A 276 8.54 6.60 10.19
C LEU A 276 7.81 7.87 9.77
N SER A 277 6.82 7.76 8.88
CA SER A 277 5.97 8.88 8.50
C SER A 277 5.19 9.43 9.70
N ASN A 278 4.57 8.55 10.48
CA ASN A 278 3.83 8.95 11.69
C ASN A 278 4.71 9.71 12.67
N MET A 279 5.97 9.32 12.84
CA MET A 279 6.94 10.03 13.70
C MET A 279 7.36 11.37 13.09
N LYS A 280 7.65 11.41 11.79
CA LYS A 280 8.10 12.63 11.10
C LYS A 280 7.02 13.71 11.08
N LEU A 281 5.78 13.35 10.83
CA LEU A 281 4.64 14.26 10.83
C LEU A 281 4.07 14.54 12.23
N GLY A 282 4.57 13.85 13.26
CA GLY A 282 4.07 13.98 14.62
C GLY A 282 2.64 13.44 14.79
N SER A 283 2.23 12.49 13.93
CA SER A 283 0.89 11.90 13.93
C SER A 283 0.62 11.06 15.19
N GLY A 284 1.65 10.41 15.77
CA GLY A 284 1.55 9.59 16.97
C GLY A 284 2.08 8.17 16.77
N VAL A 285 1.73 7.27 17.70
CA VAL A 285 2.16 5.87 17.71
C VAL A 285 0.95 4.95 17.73
N ALA A 286 0.80 4.10 16.72
CA ALA A 286 -0.29 3.13 16.63
C ALA A 286 -0.11 1.96 17.61
N ASP A 287 -1.20 1.49 18.21
CA ASP A 287 -1.19 0.32 19.11
C ASP A 287 -1.22 -1.00 18.32
N ILE A 288 -0.11 -1.31 17.68
CA ILE A 288 0.08 -2.53 16.89
C ILE A 288 -0.08 -3.80 17.72
N LYS A 289 0.26 -3.74 19.02
CA LYS A 289 0.11 -4.89 19.90
C LYS A 289 -1.35 -5.29 20.02
N THR A 290 -2.22 -4.35 20.40
CA THR A 290 -3.66 -4.61 20.52
C THR A 290 -4.29 -5.00 19.19
N MET A 291 -3.89 -4.38 18.08
CA MET A 291 -4.37 -4.77 16.74
C MET A 291 -4.08 -6.24 16.45
N ARG A 292 -2.86 -6.71 16.71
CA ARG A 292 -2.47 -8.11 16.49
C ARG A 292 -3.16 -9.06 17.44
N GLU A 293 -3.35 -8.69 18.71
CA GLU A 293 -4.10 -9.49 19.70
C GLU A 293 -5.56 -9.69 19.28
N LEU A 294 -6.15 -8.73 18.58
CA LEU A 294 -7.50 -8.79 18.02
C LEU A 294 -7.57 -9.50 16.65
N GLY A 295 -6.44 -9.97 16.11
CA GLY A 295 -6.38 -10.69 14.84
C GLY A 295 -6.39 -9.79 13.61
N ILE A 296 -6.19 -8.47 13.75
CA ILE A 296 -6.09 -7.56 12.62
C ILE A 296 -4.78 -7.84 11.86
N THR A 297 -4.87 -7.98 10.54
CA THR A 297 -3.71 -8.06 9.67
C THR A 297 -3.01 -6.71 9.64
N VAL A 298 -1.75 -6.68 10.08
CA VAL A 298 -0.91 -5.47 10.05
C VAL A 298 0.29 -5.71 9.15
N ALA A 299 0.46 -4.82 8.18
CA ALA A 299 1.62 -4.77 7.30
C ALA A 299 2.39 -3.46 7.49
N LEU A 300 3.64 -3.40 7.01
CA LEU A 300 4.44 -2.17 7.04
C LEU A 300 4.31 -1.40 5.73
N GLY A 301 4.24 -0.09 5.84
CA GLY A 301 4.29 0.85 4.73
C GLY A 301 5.35 1.92 4.97
N THR A 302 5.98 2.40 3.91
CA THR A 302 6.93 3.53 4.02
C THR A 302 6.22 4.87 4.00
N ASP A 303 5.00 4.92 3.45
CA ASP A 303 4.38 6.16 3.02
C ASP A 303 5.21 6.87 1.92
N GLY A 304 4.98 8.14 1.65
CA GLY A 304 5.72 8.91 0.68
C GLY A 304 7.13 9.30 1.16
N PRO A 305 8.15 9.33 0.28
CA PRO A 305 9.47 9.81 0.66
C PRO A 305 9.51 11.29 1.10
N ALA A 306 8.47 12.05 0.85
CA ALA A 306 8.32 13.39 1.38
C ALA A 306 7.96 13.40 2.89
N SER A 307 7.23 12.38 3.37
CA SER A 307 6.87 12.20 4.78
C SER A 307 7.77 11.21 5.54
N ASN A 308 8.69 10.51 4.85
CA ASN A 308 9.54 9.48 5.45
C ASN A 308 11.05 9.68 5.19
N ASP A 309 11.45 10.32 4.11
CA ASP A 309 12.82 10.44 3.58
C ASP A 309 13.38 9.18 2.89
N SER A 310 12.80 8.00 3.10
CA SER A 310 13.31 6.72 2.60
C SER A 310 12.18 5.79 2.14
N LEU A 311 12.49 4.88 1.22
CA LEU A 311 11.62 3.78 0.82
C LEU A 311 12.19 2.43 1.31
N ASP A 312 12.86 2.42 2.47
CA ASP A 312 13.47 1.25 3.09
C ASP A 312 12.67 0.81 4.32
N LEU A 313 12.13 -0.41 4.30
CA LEU A 313 11.36 -0.99 5.41
C LEU A 313 12.22 -1.56 6.54
N TRP A 314 13.56 -1.54 6.41
CA TRP A 314 14.47 -2.01 7.44
C TRP A 314 14.85 -0.93 8.47
N GLN A 315 14.52 0.33 8.21
CA GLN A 315 14.77 1.45 9.11
C GLN A 315 13.73 1.51 10.22
#